data_b17952056cb076f5cbd2250e7626e893
#
_entry.id   b17952056cb076f5cbd2250e7626e893
#
_cell.length_a   1.000
_cell.length_b   1.000
_cell.length_c   1.000
_cell.angle_alpha   90.00
_cell.angle_beta   90.00
_cell.angle_gamma   90.00
#
_symmetry.space_group_name_H-M   'P 1'
#
loop_
_entity.id
_entity.type
_entity.pdbx_description
1 polymer ?
#
loop_
_entity_poly.entity_id
_entity_poly.type
_entity_poly.pdbx_seq_one_letter_code
_entity_poly.pdbx_strand_id
1 'polypeptide(L)'
;MIVARPRALLILVAFAVAAAALAYAARRHEVPGPRPEAQRPPLMLLTGLPLLFGEEFSLKGRGSEALRQLQSRYRVVPIAVSSTSELARGSLMLMAQPQAQTPENLVALDDWVRRGGRVLLLADPMLEWPSKLPLGDRLRPPPMFADTGLLAHWGLRLDAPDERGPALRQLAGREIETVSPGALFGRCAISGDRLIARCPIGKGAAVVVADADFLNLAGIDGPTENNLPALLGELERLEEG
;
A
#
# COMPACT_ATOMS: atom_id res chain seq x y z
N MET A 1 -52.06 26.30 -11.01
CA MET A 1 -51.02 25.33 -11.47
C MET A 1 -49.76 26.12 -11.81
N ILE A 2 -48.73 26.04 -10.95
CA ILE A 2 -47.47 26.75 -11.18
C ILE A 2 -46.59 25.80 -12.00
N VAL A 3 -46.46 26.06 -13.29
CA VAL A 3 -45.55 25.33 -14.17
C VAL A 3 -44.13 25.83 -13.87
N ALA A 4 -43.36 25.06 -13.15
CA ALA A 4 -41.95 25.35 -12.91
C ALA A 4 -41.20 25.45 -14.23
N ARG A 5 -40.52 26.56 -14.50
CA ARG A 5 -39.76 26.81 -15.72
C ARG A 5 -38.63 25.74 -15.83
N PRO A 6 -38.48 25.06 -16.99
CA PRO A 6 -37.50 23.95 -17.13
C PRO A 6 -36.06 24.35 -16.83
N ARG A 7 -35.73 25.65 -16.94
CA ARG A 7 -34.41 26.18 -16.56
C ARG A 7 -34.13 26.11 -15.05
N ALA A 8 -35.15 26.31 -14.19
CA ALA A 8 -34.98 26.22 -12.72
C ALA A 8 -34.70 24.76 -12.28
N LEU A 9 -35.35 23.79 -12.91
CA LEU A 9 -35.14 22.37 -12.65
C LEU A 9 -33.70 21.92 -13.06
N LEU A 10 -33.20 22.38 -14.22
CA LEU A 10 -31.83 22.09 -14.65
C LEU A 10 -30.76 22.68 -13.71
N ILE A 11 -30.98 23.88 -13.17
CA ILE A 11 -30.07 24.52 -12.20
C ILE A 11 -30.05 23.72 -10.90
N LEU A 12 -31.20 23.28 -10.39
CA LEU A 12 -31.30 22.48 -9.16
C LEU A 12 -30.60 21.11 -9.32
N VAL A 13 -30.77 20.44 -10.46
CA VAL A 13 -30.09 19.16 -10.76
C VAL A 13 -28.56 19.36 -10.85
N ALA A 14 -28.10 20.41 -11.52
CA ALA A 14 -26.67 20.73 -11.60
C ALA A 14 -26.06 21.00 -10.21
N PHE A 15 -26.78 21.74 -9.34
CA PHE A 15 -26.35 22.01 -7.95
C PHE A 15 -26.31 20.71 -7.11
N ALA A 16 -27.30 19.83 -7.26
CA ALA A 16 -27.33 18.55 -6.55
C ALA A 16 -26.18 17.63 -6.98
N VAL A 17 -25.87 17.57 -8.29
CA VAL A 17 -24.74 16.81 -8.81
C VAL A 17 -23.40 17.38 -8.33
N ALA A 18 -23.24 18.72 -8.34
CA ALA A 18 -22.04 19.37 -7.84
C ALA A 18 -21.84 19.15 -6.34
N ALA A 19 -22.91 19.25 -5.53
CA ALA A 19 -22.88 18.98 -4.09
C ALA A 19 -22.57 17.51 -3.80
N ALA A 20 -23.13 16.57 -4.57
CA ALA A 20 -22.81 15.14 -4.44
C ALA A 20 -21.34 14.85 -4.81
N ALA A 21 -20.84 15.49 -5.87
CA ALA A 21 -19.43 15.36 -6.28
C ALA A 21 -18.47 15.93 -5.24
N LEU A 22 -18.81 17.09 -4.65
CA LEU A 22 -18.04 17.69 -3.55
C LEU A 22 -18.07 16.83 -2.28
N ALA A 23 -19.22 16.29 -1.89
CA ALA A 23 -19.36 15.39 -0.76
C ALA A 23 -18.60 14.08 -0.98
N TYR A 24 -18.61 13.54 -2.21
CA TYR A 24 -17.84 12.36 -2.59
C TYR A 24 -16.33 12.64 -2.54
N ALA A 25 -15.89 13.81 -3.05
CA ALA A 25 -14.48 14.21 -2.98
C ALA A 25 -14.02 14.42 -1.51
N ALA A 26 -14.85 15.06 -0.67
CA ALA A 26 -14.54 15.24 0.75
C ALA A 26 -14.39 13.90 1.50
N ARG A 27 -15.26 12.93 1.23
CA ARG A 27 -15.16 11.58 1.82
C ARG A 27 -13.87 10.83 1.41
N ARG A 28 -13.35 11.09 0.21
CA ARG A 28 -12.07 10.49 -0.24
C ARG A 28 -10.84 11.02 0.52
N HIS A 29 -10.95 12.18 1.17
CA HIS A 29 -9.87 12.78 1.95
C HIS A 29 -10.01 12.52 3.46
N GLU A 30 -11.08 11.87 3.89
CA GLU A 30 -11.24 11.51 5.30
C GLU A 30 -10.27 10.40 5.68
N VAL A 31 -9.55 10.60 6.80
CA VAL A 31 -8.67 9.56 7.35
C VAL A 31 -9.56 8.41 7.83
N PRO A 32 -9.37 7.18 7.34
CA PRO A 32 -10.20 6.07 7.78
C PRO A 32 -10.07 5.87 9.29
N GLY A 33 -11.17 6.03 10.04
CA GLY A 33 -11.21 5.85 11.50
C GLY A 33 -10.99 4.38 11.92
N PRO A 34 -10.69 4.10 13.19
CA PRO A 34 -10.54 2.73 13.69
C PRO A 34 -11.84 1.94 13.55
N ARG A 35 -11.73 0.63 13.29
CA ARG A 35 -12.87 -0.31 13.26
C ARG A 35 -13.01 -1.03 14.60
N PRO A 36 -14.24 -1.32 15.05
CA PRO A 36 -14.47 -2.24 16.16
C PRO A 36 -13.76 -3.58 15.90
N GLU A 37 -13.18 -4.19 16.92
CA GLU A 37 -12.34 -5.40 16.77
C GLU A 37 -13.05 -6.53 16.03
N ALA A 38 -14.34 -6.76 16.33
CA ALA A 38 -15.15 -7.79 15.69
C ALA A 38 -15.41 -7.53 14.19
N GLN A 39 -15.18 -6.32 13.68
CA GLN A 39 -15.39 -5.92 12.28
C GLN A 39 -14.08 -5.81 11.50
N ARG A 40 -12.93 -6.09 12.12
CA ARG A 40 -11.63 -6.01 11.45
C ARG A 40 -11.41 -7.22 10.54
N PRO A 41 -11.37 -7.03 9.21
CA PRO A 41 -11.07 -8.11 8.29
C PRO A 41 -9.61 -8.57 8.46
N PRO A 42 -9.28 -9.81 8.07
CA PRO A 42 -7.91 -10.28 8.08
C PRO A 42 -7.08 -9.55 7.02
N LEU A 43 -5.91 -9.03 7.43
CA LEU A 43 -4.87 -8.50 6.56
C LEU A 43 -3.62 -9.35 6.75
N MET A 44 -3.25 -10.13 5.75
CA MET A 44 -1.97 -10.84 5.76
C MET A 44 -0.83 -9.82 5.60
N LEU A 45 0.18 -9.93 6.45
CA LEU A 45 1.36 -9.04 6.44
C LEU A 45 2.61 -9.87 6.19
N LEU A 46 3.21 -9.68 5.01
CA LEU A 46 4.52 -10.20 4.62
C LEU A 46 5.50 -9.03 4.57
N THR A 47 6.46 -8.97 5.49
CA THR A 47 7.36 -7.83 5.56
C THR A 47 8.79 -8.21 5.89
N GLY A 48 9.74 -7.54 5.24
CA GLY A 48 11.15 -7.50 5.61
C GLY A 48 11.51 -6.28 6.46
N LEU A 49 10.54 -5.36 6.70
CA LEU A 49 10.72 -4.20 7.53
C LEU A 49 10.47 -4.53 9.00
N PRO A 50 11.09 -3.82 9.97
CA PRO A 50 10.92 -4.05 11.39
C PRO A 50 9.58 -3.50 11.93
N LEU A 51 8.46 -3.83 11.24
CA LEU A 51 7.13 -3.35 11.59
C LEU A 51 6.56 -4.09 12.80
N LEU A 52 6.78 -5.41 12.86
CA LEU A 52 6.26 -6.29 13.92
C LEU A 52 7.09 -6.20 15.20
N PHE A 53 8.41 -6.20 15.04
CA PHE A 53 9.39 -6.12 16.12
C PHE A 53 10.47 -5.14 15.69
N GLY A 54 10.95 -4.28 16.61
CA GLY A 54 12.14 -3.47 16.35
C GLY A 54 13.38 -4.37 16.21
N GLU A 55 14.46 -3.86 15.64
CA GLU A 55 15.76 -4.59 15.54
C GLU A 55 16.28 -5.01 16.91
N GLU A 56 16.03 -4.20 17.95
CA GLU A 56 16.28 -4.59 19.34
C GLU A 56 15.09 -5.43 19.80
N PHE A 57 15.32 -6.74 19.97
CA PHE A 57 14.31 -7.70 20.41
C PHE A 57 13.87 -7.35 21.85
N SER A 58 13.01 -6.34 21.94
CA SER A 58 12.42 -5.91 23.21
C SER A 58 11.00 -6.46 23.31
N LEU A 59 10.78 -7.39 24.24
CA LEU A 59 9.45 -7.88 24.61
C LEU A 59 8.52 -6.75 25.12
N LYS A 60 9.05 -5.55 25.35
CA LYS A 60 8.31 -4.34 25.74
C LYS A 60 7.99 -3.43 24.55
N GLY A 61 8.50 -3.71 23.36
CA GLY A 61 8.25 -2.92 22.15
C GLY A 61 6.84 -3.14 21.65
N ARG A 62 6.05 -2.07 21.57
CA ARG A 62 4.67 -2.09 21.03
C ARG A 62 4.65 -2.03 19.51
N GLY A 63 5.49 -2.74 18.77
CA GLY A 63 5.54 -2.65 17.31
C GLY A 63 5.68 -1.21 16.77
N SER A 64 5.78 -1.07 15.46
CA SER A 64 5.87 0.24 14.81
C SER A 64 4.53 1.00 14.88
N GLU A 65 4.57 2.34 14.64
CA GLU A 65 3.34 3.13 14.46
C GLU A 65 2.50 2.58 13.29
N ALA A 66 3.17 2.20 12.19
CA ALA A 66 2.50 1.58 11.05
C ALA A 66 1.72 0.31 11.46
N LEU A 67 2.30 -0.57 12.27
CA LEU A 67 1.60 -1.75 12.78
C LEU A 67 0.37 -1.37 13.63
N ARG A 68 0.51 -0.39 14.52
CA ARG A 68 -0.62 0.06 15.37
C ARG A 68 -1.78 0.60 14.52
N GLN A 69 -1.47 1.38 13.51
CA GLN A 69 -2.47 1.93 12.59
C GLN A 69 -3.15 0.81 11.77
N LEU A 70 -2.39 -0.16 11.26
CA LEU A 70 -2.95 -1.34 10.61
C LEU A 70 -3.87 -2.13 11.55
N GLN A 71 -3.44 -2.38 12.79
CA GLN A 71 -4.21 -3.09 13.81
C GLN A 71 -5.48 -2.34 14.25
N SER A 72 -5.52 -1.03 14.10
CA SER A 72 -6.74 -0.26 14.39
C SER A 72 -7.90 -0.58 13.43
N ARG A 73 -7.60 -1.09 12.22
CA ARG A 73 -8.58 -1.35 11.15
C ARG A 73 -8.66 -2.79 10.70
N TYR A 74 -7.59 -3.55 10.90
CA TYR A 74 -7.44 -4.92 10.41
C TYR A 74 -7.02 -5.88 11.53
N ARG A 75 -7.42 -7.12 11.41
CA ARG A 75 -6.81 -8.21 12.16
C ARG A 75 -5.54 -8.63 11.40
N VAL A 76 -4.41 -8.04 11.79
CA VAL A 76 -3.12 -8.32 11.15
C VAL A 76 -2.70 -9.76 11.39
N VAL A 77 -2.39 -10.47 10.30
CA VAL A 77 -1.98 -11.88 10.27
C VAL A 77 -0.57 -11.96 9.68
N PRO A 78 0.48 -11.97 10.51
CA PRO A 78 1.85 -12.10 10.00
C PRO A 78 2.04 -13.43 9.27
N ILE A 79 2.70 -13.38 8.11
CA ILE A 79 3.13 -14.54 7.34
C ILE A 79 4.61 -14.37 6.96
N ALA A 80 5.33 -15.47 6.86
CA ALA A 80 6.76 -15.44 6.53
C ALA A 80 7.03 -15.62 5.03
N VAL A 81 6.12 -16.30 4.33
CA VAL A 81 6.24 -16.63 2.89
C VAL A 81 4.86 -16.61 2.23
N SER A 82 4.83 -16.43 0.92
CA SER A 82 3.60 -16.45 0.11
C SER A 82 3.24 -17.88 -0.35
N SER A 83 3.33 -18.88 0.54
CA SER A 83 2.91 -20.25 0.22
C SER A 83 1.38 -20.37 0.12
N THR A 84 0.90 -21.39 -0.59
CA THR A 84 -0.54 -21.65 -0.75
C THR A 84 -1.27 -21.76 0.60
N SER A 85 -0.66 -22.37 1.62
CA SER A 85 -1.25 -22.51 2.95
C SER A 85 -1.36 -21.19 3.70
N GLU A 86 -0.35 -20.32 3.58
CA GLU A 86 -0.39 -18.99 4.19
C GLU A 86 -1.40 -18.08 3.47
N LEU A 87 -1.43 -18.12 2.14
CA LEU A 87 -2.36 -17.31 1.33
C LEU A 87 -3.83 -17.71 1.52
N ALA A 88 -4.11 -18.94 1.95
CA ALA A 88 -5.47 -19.36 2.29
C ALA A 88 -6.08 -18.67 3.52
N ARG A 89 -5.28 -17.89 4.29
CA ARG A 89 -5.70 -17.23 5.53
C ARG A 89 -6.45 -15.91 5.31
N GLY A 90 -6.50 -15.40 4.07
CA GLY A 90 -7.20 -14.15 3.76
C GLY A 90 -7.28 -13.84 2.26
N SER A 91 -7.99 -12.77 1.94
CA SER A 91 -8.14 -12.24 0.57
C SER A 91 -7.43 -10.90 0.35
N LEU A 92 -6.89 -10.28 1.42
CA LEU A 92 -6.17 -9.02 1.37
C LEU A 92 -4.79 -9.19 1.99
N MET A 93 -3.75 -8.68 1.33
CA MET A 93 -2.36 -8.77 1.77
C MET A 93 -1.61 -7.46 1.58
N LEU A 94 -0.80 -7.10 2.58
CA LEU A 94 0.25 -6.10 2.49
C LEU A 94 1.60 -6.82 2.42
N MET A 95 2.34 -6.59 1.34
CA MET A 95 3.75 -6.97 1.21
C MET A 95 4.59 -5.71 1.33
N ALA A 96 5.23 -5.49 2.48
CA ALA A 96 6.05 -4.31 2.72
C ALA A 96 7.53 -4.67 2.64
N GLN A 97 8.20 -4.33 1.54
CA GLN A 97 9.60 -4.67 1.27
C GLN A 97 9.94 -6.12 1.67
N PRO A 98 9.26 -7.11 1.10
CA PRO A 98 9.42 -8.50 1.52
C PRO A 98 10.82 -9.03 1.19
N GLN A 99 11.29 -10.01 1.95
CA GLN A 99 12.43 -10.83 1.56
C GLN A 99 12.12 -11.58 0.26
N ALA A 100 13.15 -11.92 -0.51
CA ALA A 100 13.00 -12.68 -1.75
C ALA A 100 12.17 -13.96 -1.52
N GLN A 101 11.17 -14.17 -2.34
CA GLN A 101 10.34 -15.38 -2.33
C GLN A 101 10.86 -16.42 -3.30
N THR A 102 10.65 -17.70 -2.99
CA THR A 102 11.00 -18.78 -3.93
C THR A 102 10.10 -18.74 -5.16
N PRO A 103 10.53 -19.31 -6.31
CA PRO A 103 9.69 -19.38 -7.52
C PRO A 103 8.31 -19.99 -7.27
N GLU A 104 8.23 -21.05 -6.45
CA GLU A 104 6.98 -21.72 -6.10
C GLU A 104 6.03 -20.79 -5.33
N ASN A 105 6.57 -19.99 -4.41
CA ASN A 105 5.81 -19.02 -3.66
C ASN A 105 5.33 -17.87 -4.54
N LEU A 106 6.12 -17.45 -5.54
CA LEU A 106 5.69 -16.42 -6.50
C LEU A 106 4.57 -16.93 -7.42
N VAL A 107 4.64 -18.19 -7.86
CA VAL A 107 3.54 -18.84 -8.60
C VAL A 107 2.30 -18.95 -7.75
N ALA A 108 2.42 -19.37 -6.47
CA ALA A 108 1.29 -19.44 -5.54
C ALA A 108 0.65 -18.06 -5.31
N LEU A 109 1.47 -17.01 -5.22
CA LEU A 109 0.99 -15.63 -5.08
C LEU A 109 0.23 -15.15 -6.32
N ASP A 110 0.79 -15.35 -7.53
CA ASP A 110 0.12 -14.98 -8.79
C ASP A 110 -1.21 -15.72 -8.94
N ASP A 111 -1.21 -17.02 -8.70
CA ASP A 111 -2.43 -17.84 -8.70
C ASP A 111 -3.46 -17.37 -7.69
N TRP A 112 -3.03 -16.97 -6.48
CA TRP A 112 -3.92 -16.45 -5.45
C TRP A 112 -4.55 -15.13 -5.89
N VAL A 113 -3.75 -14.20 -6.44
CA VAL A 113 -4.28 -12.94 -6.99
C VAL A 113 -5.26 -13.22 -8.12
N ARG A 114 -4.92 -14.09 -9.08
CA ARG A 114 -5.82 -14.44 -10.20
C ARG A 114 -7.16 -15.02 -9.75
N ARG A 115 -7.21 -15.68 -8.61
CA ARG A 115 -8.46 -16.22 -8.01
C ARG A 115 -9.27 -15.19 -7.21
N GLY A 116 -8.82 -13.95 -7.08
CA GLY A 116 -9.53 -12.87 -6.39
C GLY A 116 -8.80 -12.30 -5.17
N GLY A 117 -7.58 -12.76 -4.92
CA GLY A 117 -6.71 -12.15 -3.91
C GLY A 117 -6.32 -10.72 -4.28
N ARG A 118 -6.08 -9.88 -3.29
CA ARG A 118 -5.73 -8.47 -3.45
C ARG A 118 -4.47 -8.16 -2.68
N VAL A 119 -3.48 -7.62 -3.35
CA VAL A 119 -2.17 -7.35 -2.76
C VAL A 119 -1.77 -5.89 -2.95
N LEU A 120 -1.35 -5.25 -1.86
CA LEU A 120 -0.58 -4.01 -1.87
C LEU A 120 0.88 -4.38 -1.64
N LEU A 121 1.72 -4.14 -2.65
CA LEU A 121 3.16 -4.39 -2.62
C LEU A 121 3.89 -3.06 -2.54
N LEU A 122 4.64 -2.84 -1.47
CA LEU A 122 5.63 -1.77 -1.37
C LEU A 122 6.96 -2.36 -1.81
N ALA A 123 7.42 -1.94 -2.99
CA ALA A 123 8.60 -2.45 -3.67
C ALA A 123 9.60 -1.32 -3.84
N ASP A 124 10.51 -1.20 -2.90
CA ASP A 124 11.49 -0.14 -2.87
C ASP A 124 12.79 -0.56 -3.56
N PRO A 125 13.19 0.10 -4.66
CA PRO A 125 14.43 -0.25 -5.34
C PRO A 125 15.68 0.30 -4.63
N MET A 126 15.52 1.18 -3.64
CA MET A 126 16.62 1.82 -2.90
C MET A 126 16.18 2.19 -1.48
N LEU A 127 15.93 1.18 -0.65
CA LEU A 127 15.52 1.39 0.74
C LEU A 127 16.62 2.06 1.56
N GLU A 128 16.32 3.22 2.15
CA GLU A 128 17.23 3.98 3.03
C GLU A 128 16.91 3.78 4.52
N TRP A 129 16.22 2.71 4.87
CA TRP A 129 15.87 2.37 6.25
C TRP A 129 17.12 2.06 7.09
N PRO A 130 17.40 2.84 8.14
CA PRO A 130 18.60 2.62 8.96
C PRO A 130 18.54 1.25 9.66
N SER A 131 19.67 0.54 9.69
CA SER A 131 19.81 -0.72 10.40
C SER A 131 21.20 -0.85 10.99
N LYS A 132 21.29 -1.31 12.24
CA LYS A 132 22.55 -1.64 12.92
C LYS A 132 23.03 -3.05 12.61
N LEU A 133 22.17 -3.87 11.98
CA LEU A 133 22.47 -5.26 11.65
C LEU A 133 23.43 -5.33 10.45
N PRO A 134 24.34 -6.31 10.38
CA PRO A 134 25.25 -6.48 9.26
C PRO A 134 24.50 -6.80 7.95
N LEU A 135 25.11 -6.53 6.81
CA LEU A 135 24.59 -6.94 5.51
C LEU A 135 24.46 -8.47 5.46
N GLY A 136 23.32 -8.96 5.01
CA GLY A 136 23.00 -10.39 4.92
C GLY A 136 22.36 -10.96 6.18
N ASP A 137 22.21 -10.19 7.26
CA ASP A 137 21.40 -10.60 8.40
C ASP A 137 19.92 -10.71 7.98
N ARG A 138 19.27 -11.80 8.39
CA ARG A 138 17.87 -12.09 8.00
C ARG A 138 16.86 -11.10 8.58
N LEU A 139 17.20 -10.42 9.66
CA LEU A 139 16.36 -9.42 10.31
C LEU A 139 16.64 -8.01 9.78
N ARG A 140 17.72 -7.83 9.00
CA ARG A 140 17.99 -6.57 8.34
C ARG A 140 16.99 -6.34 7.20
N PRO A 141 16.36 -5.16 7.12
CA PRO A 141 15.54 -4.80 5.97
C PRO A 141 16.31 -4.98 4.65
N PRO A 142 15.70 -5.60 3.62
CA PRO A 142 16.34 -5.72 2.30
C PRO A 142 16.63 -4.32 1.73
N PRO A 143 17.87 -4.02 1.33
CA PRO A 143 18.25 -2.68 0.84
C PRO A 143 17.62 -2.34 -0.51
N MET A 144 17.04 -3.33 -1.19
CA MET A 144 16.28 -3.19 -2.42
C MET A 144 15.23 -4.29 -2.53
N PHE A 145 14.14 -4.03 -3.21
CA PHE A 145 13.16 -5.05 -3.54
C PHE A 145 13.78 -6.08 -4.50
N ALA A 146 13.75 -7.34 -4.11
CA ALA A 146 14.24 -8.44 -4.94
C ALA A 146 13.15 -8.84 -5.96
N ASP A 147 13.07 -8.11 -7.09
CA ASP A 147 12.20 -8.51 -8.20
C ASP A 147 12.77 -9.73 -8.91
N THR A 148 12.22 -10.88 -8.59
CA THR A 148 12.59 -12.15 -9.23
C THR A 148 11.67 -12.49 -10.40
N GLY A 149 11.11 -11.47 -11.07
CA GLY A 149 10.28 -11.59 -12.27
C GLY A 149 8.78 -11.42 -12.03
N LEU A 150 8.33 -11.25 -10.80
CA LEU A 150 6.90 -11.04 -10.48
C LEU A 150 6.34 -9.78 -11.15
N LEU A 151 7.04 -8.66 -11.04
CA LEU A 151 6.61 -7.39 -11.64
C LEU A 151 6.55 -7.51 -13.17
N ALA A 152 7.57 -8.09 -13.79
CA ALA A 152 7.59 -8.32 -15.25
C ALA A 152 6.43 -9.23 -15.68
N HIS A 153 6.09 -10.26 -14.90
CA HIS A 153 4.95 -11.14 -15.15
C HIS A 153 3.61 -10.39 -15.08
N TRP A 154 3.48 -9.41 -14.19
CA TRP A 154 2.33 -8.52 -14.10
C TRP A 154 2.37 -7.37 -15.13
N GLY A 155 3.41 -7.32 -15.97
CA GLY A 155 3.57 -6.30 -17.01
C GLY A 155 4.08 -4.96 -16.48
N LEU A 156 4.82 -4.99 -15.37
CA LEU A 156 5.47 -3.84 -14.75
C LEU A 156 6.99 -3.94 -14.82
N ARG A 157 7.63 -2.79 -14.76
CA ARG A 157 9.07 -2.62 -14.51
C ARG A 157 9.22 -1.56 -13.43
N LEU A 158 10.11 -1.82 -12.48
CA LEU A 158 10.52 -0.91 -11.43
C LEU A 158 11.94 -0.44 -11.71
N ASP A 159 12.12 0.87 -11.86
CA ASP A 159 13.43 1.49 -12.04
C ASP A 159 13.88 2.14 -10.73
N ALA A 160 15.18 2.22 -10.54
CA ALA A 160 15.80 2.94 -9.43
C ALA A 160 15.44 4.45 -9.50
N PRO A 161 15.53 5.18 -8.36
CA PRO A 161 15.27 6.62 -8.36
C PRO A 161 16.27 7.37 -9.24
N ASP A 162 15.78 8.38 -9.98
CA ASP A 162 16.63 9.31 -10.75
C ASP A 162 17.41 10.24 -9.80
N GLU A 163 16.80 10.61 -8.68
CA GLU A 163 17.37 11.47 -7.64
C GLU A 163 17.20 10.82 -6.27
N ARG A 164 18.17 11.01 -5.38
CA ARG A 164 18.14 10.51 -4.02
C ARG A 164 17.65 11.56 -3.03
N GLY A 165 17.09 11.11 -1.94
CA GLY A 165 16.65 11.92 -0.82
C GLY A 165 15.13 12.10 -0.72
N PRO A 166 14.68 13.01 0.14
CA PRO A 166 13.28 13.27 0.37
C PRO A 166 12.53 13.72 -0.89
N ALA A 167 11.33 13.21 -1.11
CA ALA A 167 10.52 13.59 -2.26
C ALA A 167 9.02 13.48 -1.93
N LEU A 168 8.27 14.56 -2.21
CA LEU A 168 6.82 14.54 -2.08
C LEU A 168 6.19 13.78 -3.26
N ARG A 169 5.27 12.89 -2.96
CA ARG A 169 4.54 12.06 -3.94
C ARG A 169 3.06 11.97 -3.58
N GLN A 170 2.26 11.44 -4.51
CA GLN A 170 0.81 11.30 -4.32
C GLN A 170 0.41 9.83 -4.11
N LEU A 171 -0.18 9.50 -2.96
CA LEU A 171 -0.73 8.19 -2.66
C LEU A 171 -2.13 8.33 -2.07
N ALA A 172 -3.09 7.58 -2.58
CA ALA A 172 -4.49 7.60 -2.13
C ALA A 172 -5.14 9.00 -2.12
N GLY A 173 -4.67 9.93 -2.98
CA GLY A 173 -5.14 11.31 -3.05
C GLY A 173 -4.57 12.21 -1.95
N ARG A 174 -3.50 11.77 -1.27
CA ARG A 174 -2.76 12.52 -0.24
C ARG A 174 -1.33 12.72 -0.70
N GLU A 175 -0.78 13.87 -0.35
CA GLU A 175 0.66 14.09 -0.47
C GLU A 175 1.36 13.38 0.68
N ILE A 176 2.35 12.54 0.35
CA ILE A 176 3.16 11.79 1.29
C ILE A 176 4.64 12.13 1.10
N GLU A 177 5.40 12.03 2.18
CA GLU A 177 6.84 12.11 2.15
C GLU A 177 7.42 10.72 1.87
N THR A 178 8.30 10.62 0.86
CA THR A 178 9.01 9.41 0.44
C THR A 178 10.52 9.68 0.47
N VAL A 179 11.34 8.63 0.41
CA VAL A 179 12.79 8.79 0.34
C VAL A 179 13.33 7.99 -0.83
N SER A 180 14.01 8.66 -1.76
CA SER A 180 14.57 8.00 -2.96
C SER A 180 13.58 7.08 -3.70
N PRO A 181 12.32 7.51 -3.94
CA PRO A 181 11.30 6.64 -4.52
C PRO A 181 11.67 6.20 -5.92
N GLY A 182 11.42 4.93 -6.24
CA GLY A 182 11.57 4.40 -7.58
C GLY A 182 10.51 4.90 -8.57
N ALA A 183 10.59 4.43 -9.80
CA ALA A 183 9.66 4.75 -10.85
C ALA A 183 9.08 3.49 -11.51
N LEU A 184 7.76 3.40 -11.59
CA LEU A 184 7.03 2.30 -12.22
C LEU A 184 6.73 2.60 -13.67
N PHE A 185 6.90 1.59 -14.53
CA PHE A 185 6.58 1.59 -15.95
C PHE A 185 5.85 0.31 -16.31
N GLY A 186 4.98 0.36 -17.33
CA GLY A 186 4.33 -0.86 -17.81
C GLY A 186 2.92 -0.64 -18.32
N ARG A 187 2.12 -1.73 -18.32
CA ARG A 187 0.78 -1.76 -18.92
C ARG A 187 -0.35 -1.52 -17.92
N CYS A 188 -0.06 -1.48 -16.62
CA CYS A 188 -1.03 -1.18 -15.57
C CYS A 188 -1.41 0.32 -15.58
N ALA A 189 -2.44 0.69 -14.82
CA ALA A 189 -2.74 2.09 -14.56
C ALA A 189 -1.70 2.68 -13.61
N ILE A 190 -0.81 3.52 -14.14
CA ILE A 190 0.31 4.12 -13.40
C ILE A 190 -0.01 5.59 -13.12
N SER A 191 0.31 6.06 -11.89
CA SER A 191 0.19 7.48 -11.53
C SER A 191 1.13 8.38 -12.35
N GLY A 192 0.78 9.67 -12.46
CA GLY A 192 1.59 10.63 -13.23
C GLY A 192 3.00 10.82 -12.69
N ASP A 193 3.19 10.66 -11.37
CA ASP A 193 4.47 10.69 -10.68
C ASP A 193 5.19 9.33 -10.63
N ARG A 194 4.61 8.30 -11.25
CA ARG A 194 5.13 6.93 -11.37
C ARG A 194 5.37 6.20 -10.05
N LEU A 195 4.83 6.70 -8.94
CA LEU A 195 4.97 6.07 -7.64
C LEU A 195 4.13 4.81 -7.53
N ILE A 196 2.90 4.81 -8.06
CA ILE A 196 1.93 3.74 -7.87
C ILE A 196 1.43 3.18 -9.20
N ALA A 197 1.32 1.85 -9.27
CA ALA A 197 0.68 1.12 -10.37
C ALA A 197 -0.45 0.24 -9.84
N ARG A 198 -1.60 0.23 -10.53
CA ARG A 198 -2.77 -0.61 -10.23
C ARG A 198 -3.02 -1.57 -11.37
N CYS A 199 -2.87 -2.85 -11.09
CA CYS A 199 -2.94 -3.93 -12.06
C CYS A 199 -4.14 -4.84 -11.76
N PRO A 200 -5.17 -4.88 -12.61
CA PRO A 200 -6.14 -5.96 -12.55
C PRO A 200 -5.49 -7.26 -13.01
N ILE A 201 -5.58 -8.32 -12.21
CA ILE A 201 -4.95 -9.61 -12.47
C ILE A 201 -5.96 -10.72 -12.26
N GLY A 202 -6.49 -11.27 -13.34
CA GLY A 202 -7.55 -12.28 -13.27
C GLY A 202 -8.81 -11.71 -12.59
N LYS A 203 -9.21 -12.30 -11.45
CA LYS A 203 -10.34 -11.84 -10.64
C LYS A 203 -9.93 -10.91 -9.50
N GLY A 204 -8.64 -10.74 -9.25
CA GLY A 204 -8.09 -9.92 -8.18
C GLY A 204 -7.32 -8.71 -8.71
N ALA A 205 -6.51 -8.14 -7.84
CA ALA A 205 -5.72 -6.94 -8.16
C ALA A 205 -4.40 -6.92 -7.40
N ALA A 206 -3.37 -6.37 -8.06
CA ALA A 206 -2.14 -5.97 -7.42
C ALA A 206 -1.97 -4.46 -7.52
N VAL A 207 -1.66 -3.82 -6.40
CA VAL A 207 -1.22 -2.43 -6.36
C VAL A 207 0.24 -2.44 -5.94
N VAL A 208 1.09 -1.78 -6.71
CA VAL A 208 2.52 -1.68 -6.45
C VAL A 208 2.87 -0.23 -6.19
N VAL A 209 3.60 0.03 -5.10
CA VAL A 209 4.14 1.35 -4.73
C VAL A 209 5.65 1.24 -4.77
N ALA A 210 6.32 2.17 -5.46
CA ALA A 210 7.77 2.16 -5.68
C ALA A 210 8.54 2.84 -4.55
N ASP A 211 8.10 2.68 -3.32
CA ASP A 211 8.73 3.18 -2.11
C ASP A 211 8.21 2.38 -0.91
N ALA A 212 9.04 2.20 0.11
CA ALA A 212 8.66 1.59 1.38
C ALA A 212 9.18 2.41 2.58
N ASP A 213 10.09 3.34 2.34
CA ASP A 213 10.65 4.22 3.36
C ASP A 213 9.58 5.13 3.99
N PHE A 214 8.51 5.46 3.25
CA PHE A 214 7.42 6.29 3.77
C PHE A 214 6.72 5.68 5.01
N LEU A 215 6.97 4.41 5.34
CA LEU A 215 6.54 3.77 6.59
C LEU A 215 7.46 4.07 7.78
N ASN A 216 8.67 4.59 7.54
CA ASN A 216 9.66 4.93 8.56
C ASN A 216 9.46 6.36 9.07
N LEU A 217 8.34 6.63 9.72
CA LEU A 217 7.97 7.99 10.17
C LEU A 217 9.02 8.66 11.04
N ALA A 218 9.81 7.88 11.80
CA ALA A 218 10.86 8.39 12.67
C ALA A 218 12.18 8.69 11.95
N GLY A 219 12.37 8.15 10.75
CA GLY A 219 13.58 8.30 9.94
C GLY A 219 13.45 9.31 8.81
N ILE A 220 12.28 9.89 8.62
CA ILE A 220 12.00 10.87 7.57
C ILE A 220 12.05 12.28 8.15
N ASP A 221 12.89 13.14 7.55
CA ASP A 221 12.92 14.57 7.84
C ASP A 221 11.89 15.29 6.96
N GLY A 222 10.63 15.31 7.39
CA GLY A 222 9.55 15.93 6.61
C GLY A 222 8.15 15.70 7.19
N PRO A 223 7.10 16.19 6.49
CA PRO A 223 5.71 16.04 6.92
C PRO A 223 5.21 14.62 6.67
N THR A 224 5.16 13.78 7.70
CA THR A 224 4.76 12.36 7.61
C THR A 224 3.32 12.08 8.04
N GLU A 225 2.55 13.10 8.41
CA GLU A 225 1.19 12.94 8.95
C GLU A 225 0.21 12.27 7.97
N ASN A 226 0.47 12.35 6.68
CA ASN A 226 -0.34 11.73 5.65
C ASN A 226 0.13 10.32 5.24
N ASN A 227 1.34 9.89 5.61
CA ASN A 227 1.93 8.64 5.12
C ASN A 227 1.08 7.40 5.48
N LEU A 228 0.77 7.23 6.76
CA LEU A 228 -0.06 6.09 7.20
C LEU A 228 -1.53 6.23 6.79
N PRO A 229 -2.17 7.41 6.87
CA PRO A 229 -3.49 7.63 6.27
C PRO A 229 -3.56 7.26 4.78
N ALA A 230 -2.52 7.55 4.00
CA ALA A 230 -2.45 7.17 2.59
C ALA A 230 -2.34 5.65 2.39
N LEU A 231 -1.50 4.97 3.18
CA LEU A 231 -1.40 3.51 3.19
C LEU A 231 -2.76 2.86 3.47
N LEU A 232 -3.44 3.32 4.56
CA LEU A 232 -4.75 2.80 4.95
C LEU A 232 -5.80 3.05 3.87
N GLY A 233 -5.79 4.23 3.26
CA GLY A 233 -6.70 4.57 2.17
C GLY A 233 -6.50 3.70 0.93
N GLU A 234 -5.26 3.30 0.60
CA GLU A 234 -5.00 2.40 -0.52
C GLU A 234 -5.41 0.95 -0.21
N LEU A 235 -5.18 0.49 1.02
CA LEU A 235 -5.67 -0.82 1.48
C LEU A 235 -7.20 -0.89 1.47
N GLU A 236 -7.89 0.17 1.88
CA GLU A 236 -9.35 0.23 1.87
C GLU A 236 -9.92 0.20 0.44
N ARG A 237 -9.31 0.92 -0.50
CA ARG A 237 -9.68 0.83 -1.92
C ARG A 237 -9.51 -0.58 -2.48
N LEU A 238 -8.43 -1.26 -2.11
CA LEU A 238 -8.21 -2.65 -2.49
C LEU A 238 -9.23 -3.60 -1.85
N GLU A 239 -9.68 -3.32 -0.63
CA GLU A 239 -10.69 -4.14 0.06
C GLU A 239 -12.06 -4.02 -0.60
N GLU A 240 -12.43 -2.84 -1.09
CA GLU A 240 -13.75 -2.54 -1.68
C GLU A 240 -13.88 -2.98 -3.15
N GLY A 241 -12.80 -2.96 -3.92
CA GLY A 241 -12.76 -3.24 -5.37
C GLY A 241 -12.62 -4.71 -5.69
#